data_39b69b8f85ecc63ab79bda0ab3c3fed0
#
_entry.id   39b69b8f85ecc63ab79bda0ab3c3fed0
#
_cell.length_a   1.000
_cell.length_b   1.000
_cell.length_c   1.000
_cell.angle_alpha   90.00
_cell.angle_beta   90.00
_cell.angle_gamma   90.00
#
_symmetry.space_group_name_H-M   'P 1'
#
loop_
_entity.id
_entity.type
_entity.pdbx_description
1 polymer ?
#
loop_
_entity_poly.entity_id
_entity_poly.type
_entity_poly.pdbx_seq_one_letter_code
_entity_poly.pdbx_strand_id
1 'polypeptide(L)'
;MKKKKKMTDLEGAVRQSSEASAAFVSSGGMRAIVELLIPQLQFLDDEGAQAELWELSRVFVDTLIEETGCERVKAIFPDAGAAALLKYRWNDAAFGFASLSDRKPVEKEDEIVVMVLPDYQMLEYVERIASTLADDPPRPLIMWNPRLISEEVGIGFNVRKLRRYFLRSFTTVYSMKPLPTGAVFRCYPGLWKVFFDDKDRPNRYILGKEMISRPDSEDIEMIFGQGEDNSEEGPSLINEAVGIFKSLNRFMKFISK
;
A
#
# COMPACT_ATOMS: atom_id res chain seq x y z
N MET A 1 -30.63 14.19 -6.62
CA MET A 1 -30.05 13.78 -5.32
C MET A 1 -29.26 12.49 -5.54
N LYS A 2 -27.91 12.56 -5.68
CA LYS A 2 -27.07 11.36 -5.70
C LYS A 2 -27.07 10.74 -4.29
N LYS A 3 -27.56 9.49 -4.16
CA LYS A 3 -27.42 8.73 -2.93
C LYS A 3 -25.92 8.65 -2.60
N LYS A 4 -25.47 9.25 -1.49
CA LYS A 4 -24.11 9.00 -0.97
C LYS A 4 -23.99 7.50 -0.73
N LYS A 5 -23.22 6.81 -1.57
CA LYS A 5 -22.84 5.40 -1.36
C LYS A 5 -22.12 5.38 -0.01
N LYS A 6 -22.58 4.53 0.92
CA LYS A 6 -21.92 4.39 2.23
C LYS A 6 -20.51 3.90 1.96
N MET A 7 -19.51 4.72 2.25
CA MET A 7 -18.10 4.42 2.08
C MET A 7 -17.77 3.17 2.92
N THR A 8 -17.07 2.21 2.33
CA THR A 8 -16.57 1.05 3.08
C THR A 8 -15.37 1.48 3.93
N ASP A 9 -15.13 0.79 5.05
CA ASP A 9 -13.95 1.07 5.89
C ASP A 9 -12.64 0.95 5.10
N LEU A 10 -12.60 0.04 4.11
CA LEU A 10 -11.46 -0.17 3.22
C LEU A 10 -11.27 0.99 2.23
N GLU A 11 -12.34 1.48 1.62
CA GLU A 11 -12.29 2.67 0.76
C GLU A 11 -11.79 3.90 1.53
N GLY A 12 -12.18 4.04 2.81
CA GLY A 12 -11.66 5.08 3.70
C GLY A 12 -10.15 4.99 3.91
N ALA A 13 -9.62 3.79 4.15
CA ALA A 13 -8.18 3.58 4.29
C ALA A 13 -7.41 3.87 2.98
N VAL A 14 -8.00 3.53 1.82
CA VAL A 14 -7.42 3.86 0.51
C VAL A 14 -7.37 5.37 0.30
N ARG A 15 -8.44 6.11 0.60
CA ARG A 15 -8.44 7.59 0.52
C ARG A 15 -7.41 8.21 1.44
N GLN A 16 -7.33 7.77 2.69
CA GLN A 16 -6.32 8.24 3.64
C GLN A 16 -4.89 7.97 3.13
N SER A 17 -4.66 6.81 2.48
CA SER A 17 -3.35 6.51 1.89
C SER A 17 -3.01 7.43 0.72
N SER A 18 -4.01 7.86 -0.04
CA SER A 18 -3.87 8.81 -1.13
C SER A 18 -3.57 10.22 -0.61
N GLU A 19 -4.29 10.69 0.41
CA GLU A 19 -4.05 11.97 1.10
C GLU A 19 -2.62 12.04 1.67
N ALA A 20 -2.15 10.94 2.31
CA ALA A 20 -0.77 10.85 2.80
C ALA A 20 0.26 10.93 1.66
N SER A 21 -0.04 10.32 0.51
CA SER A 21 0.81 10.37 -0.69
C SER A 21 0.84 11.78 -1.29
N ALA A 22 -0.30 12.44 -1.37
CA ALA A 22 -0.43 13.81 -1.85
C ALA A 22 0.36 14.78 -0.96
N ALA A 23 0.23 14.67 0.37
CA ALA A 23 0.99 15.47 1.32
C ALA A 23 2.51 15.27 1.16
N PHE A 24 2.96 14.03 0.94
CA PHE A 24 4.37 13.71 0.70
C PHE A 24 4.87 14.35 -0.59
N VAL A 25 4.15 14.21 -1.71
CA VAL A 25 4.52 14.80 -3.00
C VAL A 25 4.53 16.34 -2.90
N SER A 26 3.52 16.93 -2.28
CA SER A 26 3.43 18.40 -2.09
C SER A 26 4.56 18.94 -1.21
N SER A 27 5.15 18.12 -0.34
CA SER A 27 6.35 18.48 0.44
C SER A 27 7.68 18.31 -0.33
N GLY A 28 7.63 17.97 -1.61
CA GLY A 28 8.80 17.71 -2.46
C GLY A 28 9.29 16.28 -2.47
N GLY A 29 8.51 15.33 -1.91
CA GLY A 29 8.86 13.91 -1.92
C GLY A 29 8.72 13.29 -3.31
N MET A 30 9.72 12.48 -3.72
CA MET A 30 9.81 11.95 -5.09
C MET A 30 9.53 10.45 -5.19
N ARG A 31 9.70 9.67 -4.14
CA ARG A 31 9.55 8.22 -4.17
C ARG A 31 8.78 7.72 -2.97
N ALA A 32 7.55 7.26 -3.19
CA ALA A 32 6.63 6.82 -2.17
C ALA A 32 6.22 5.36 -2.33
N ILE A 33 6.00 4.69 -1.20
CA ILE A 33 5.35 3.38 -1.12
C ILE A 33 4.10 3.49 -0.27
N VAL A 34 3.01 2.91 -0.76
CA VAL A 34 1.76 2.67 -0.05
C VAL A 34 1.56 1.16 0.10
N GLU A 35 1.38 0.70 1.32
CA GLU A 35 1.19 -0.71 1.65
C GLU A 35 -0.13 -0.91 2.41
N LEU A 36 -1.07 -1.55 1.77
CA LEU A 36 -2.30 -2.05 2.38
C LEU A 36 -2.17 -3.57 2.51
N LEU A 37 -1.50 -4.03 3.58
CA LEU A 37 -1.17 -5.44 3.78
C LEU A 37 -2.38 -6.19 4.36
N ILE A 38 -3.44 -6.21 3.60
CA ILE A 38 -4.75 -6.75 3.95
C ILE A 38 -4.91 -8.12 3.32
N PRO A 39 -5.28 -9.16 4.06
CA PRO A 39 -5.42 -10.52 3.53
C PRO A 39 -6.33 -10.60 2.30
N GLN A 40 -7.44 -9.84 2.27
CA GLN A 40 -8.37 -9.82 1.14
C GLN A 40 -7.73 -9.36 -0.17
N LEU A 41 -6.70 -8.51 -0.09
CA LEU A 41 -5.98 -7.99 -1.25
C LEU A 41 -4.76 -8.83 -1.61
N GLN A 42 -4.46 -9.89 -0.85
CA GLN A 42 -3.30 -10.75 -1.11
C GLN A 42 -3.64 -11.95 -2.00
N PHE A 43 -4.88 -12.44 -1.95
CA PHE A 43 -5.34 -13.56 -2.75
C PHE A 43 -5.98 -13.05 -4.06
N LEU A 44 -5.16 -12.94 -5.12
CA LEU A 44 -5.62 -12.45 -6.44
C LEU A 44 -6.15 -13.54 -7.37
N ASP A 45 -6.21 -14.78 -6.92
CA ASP A 45 -6.69 -15.91 -7.72
C ASP A 45 -8.21 -15.90 -7.89
N ASP A 46 -8.93 -15.07 -7.12
CA ASP A 46 -10.35 -14.84 -7.26
C ASP A 46 -10.62 -13.60 -8.14
N GLU A 47 -11.33 -13.77 -9.25
CA GLU A 47 -11.72 -12.68 -10.17
C GLU A 47 -12.47 -11.56 -9.45
N GLY A 48 -13.26 -11.88 -8.42
CA GLY A 48 -13.98 -10.89 -7.61
C GLY A 48 -13.04 -10.02 -6.79
N ALA A 49 -12.05 -10.63 -6.12
CA ALA A 49 -11.03 -9.92 -5.35
C ALA A 49 -10.15 -9.02 -6.23
N GLN A 50 -9.80 -9.51 -7.42
CA GLN A 50 -9.05 -8.72 -8.40
C GLN A 50 -9.85 -7.51 -8.89
N ALA A 51 -11.14 -7.68 -9.19
CA ALA A 51 -12.00 -6.59 -9.62
C ALA A 51 -12.15 -5.51 -8.53
N GLU A 52 -12.31 -5.90 -7.27
CA GLU A 52 -12.35 -4.97 -6.13
C GLU A 52 -11.03 -4.20 -6.00
N LEU A 53 -9.91 -4.89 -6.16
CA LEU A 53 -8.58 -4.27 -6.07
C LEU A 53 -8.38 -3.19 -7.14
N TRP A 54 -8.86 -3.43 -8.39
CA TRP A 54 -8.83 -2.42 -9.43
C TRP A 54 -9.68 -1.21 -9.06
N GLU A 55 -10.92 -1.40 -8.58
CA GLU A 55 -11.76 -0.28 -8.16
C GLU A 55 -11.13 0.52 -7.01
N LEU A 56 -10.46 -0.14 -6.06
CA LEU A 56 -9.72 0.53 -4.98
C LEU A 56 -8.51 1.32 -5.53
N SER A 57 -7.81 0.79 -6.52
CA SER A 57 -6.72 1.53 -7.17
C SER A 57 -7.21 2.78 -7.90
N ARG A 58 -8.41 2.72 -8.50
CA ARG A 58 -9.06 3.89 -9.07
C ARG A 58 -9.38 4.94 -8.00
N VAL A 59 -9.99 4.52 -6.89
CA VAL A 59 -10.27 5.43 -5.75
C VAL A 59 -8.99 6.12 -5.27
N PHE A 60 -7.86 5.37 -5.21
CA PHE A 60 -6.57 5.94 -4.83
C PHE A 60 -6.11 7.04 -5.80
N VAL A 61 -6.12 6.75 -7.13
CA VAL A 61 -5.63 7.70 -8.13
C VAL A 61 -6.55 8.92 -8.25
N ASP A 62 -7.87 8.72 -8.25
CA ASP A 62 -8.85 9.82 -8.32
C ASP A 62 -8.68 10.76 -7.10
N THR A 63 -8.54 10.20 -5.88
CA THR A 63 -8.28 11.01 -4.67
C THR A 63 -6.93 11.72 -4.75
N LEU A 64 -5.87 11.08 -5.30
CA LEU A 64 -4.56 11.72 -5.48
C LEU A 64 -4.65 12.95 -6.38
N ILE A 65 -5.42 12.87 -7.47
CA ILE A 65 -5.67 13.99 -8.38
C ILE A 65 -6.42 15.11 -7.63
N GLU A 66 -7.48 14.76 -6.90
CA GLU A 66 -8.26 15.72 -6.12
C GLU A 66 -7.40 16.48 -5.11
N GLU A 67 -6.51 15.78 -4.38
CA GLU A 67 -5.67 16.36 -3.32
C GLU A 67 -4.46 17.13 -3.85
N THR A 68 -3.87 16.71 -4.98
CA THR A 68 -2.69 17.37 -5.54
C THR A 68 -3.05 18.46 -6.54
N GLY A 69 -4.22 18.39 -7.16
CA GLY A 69 -4.62 19.25 -8.28
C GLY A 69 -3.82 19.00 -9.57
N CYS A 70 -3.05 17.90 -9.67
CA CYS A 70 -2.31 17.55 -10.88
C CYS A 70 -3.25 17.12 -11.99
N GLU A 71 -3.01 17.64 -13.20
CA GLU A 71 -3.83 17.34 -14.38
C GLU A 71 -3.33 16.08 -15.14
N ARG A 72 -2.05 15.73 -14.95
CA ARG A 72 -1.38 14.67 -15.73
C ARG A 72 -0.82 13.58 -14.82
N VAL A 73 -1.72 12.78 -14.28
CA VAL A 73 -1.37 11.59 -13.50
C VAL A 73 -1.40 10.37 -14.42
N LYS A 74 -0.37 9.51 -14.34
CA LYS A 74 -0.26 8.26 -15.08
C LYS A 74 -0.37 7.07 -14.14
N ALA A 75 -1.35 6.19 -14.36
CA ALA A 75 -1.45 4.91 -13.69
C ALA A 75 -0.82 3.81 -14.56
N ILE A 76 0.14 3.09 -14.02
CA ILE A 76 0.85 1.98 -14.69
C ILE A 76 0.42 0.67 -14.04
N PHE A 77 -0.18 -0.20 -14.83
CA PHE A 77 -0.71 -1.50 -14.41
C PHE A 77 0.29 -2.62 -14.69
N PRO A 78 0.17 -3.81 -14.06
CA PRO A 78 1.13 -4.90 -14.21
C PRO A 78 1.33 -5.35 -15.66
N ASP A 79 0.25 -5.46 -16.43
CA ASP A 79 0.29 -5.96 -17.80
C ASP A 79 -0.59 -5.16 -18.76
N ALA A 80 -0.36 -5.35 -20.07
CA ALA A 80 -1.08 -4.63 -21.12
C ALA A 80 -2.57 -4.99 -21.20
N GLY A 81 -2.94 -6.22 -20.81
CA GLY A 81 -4.34 -6.66 -20.80
C GLY A 81 -5.12 -5.93 -19.71
N ALA A 82 -4.59 -5.88 -18.50
CA ALA A 82 -5.18 -5.12 -17.40
C ALA A 82 -5.31 -3.62 -17.76
N ALA A 83 -4.23 -3.01 -18.28
CA ALA A 83 -4.24 -1.60 -18.68
C ALA A 83 -5.32 -1.30 -19.75
N ALA A 84 -5.44 -2.14 -20.79
CA ALA A 84 -6.42 -1.98 -21.85
C ALA A 84 -7.87 -2.18 -21.37
N LEU A 85 -8.10 -3.22 -20.54
CA LEU A 85 -9.41 -3.50 -19.96
C LEU A 85 -9.90 -2.35 -19.08
N LEU A 86 -9.02 -1.85 -18.21
CA LEU A 86 -9.37 -0.79 -17.27
C LEU A 86 -9.55 0.56 -17.99
N LYS A 87 -8.73 0.85 -18.99
CA LYS A 87 -8.93 2.02 -19.86
C LYS A 87 -10.29 2.00 -20.56
N TYR A 88 -10.72 0.82 -21.05
CA TYR A 88 -12.04 0.67 -21.65
C TYR A 88 -13.17 0.82 -20.63
N ARG A 89 -13.01 0.22 -19.45
CA ARG A 89 -14.02 0.22 -18.39
C ARG A 89 -14.16 1.60 -17.73
N TRP A 90 -13.06 2.32 -17.56
CA TRP A 90 -13.01 3.64 -16.93
C TRP A 90 -12.76 4.75 -17.96
N ASN A 91 -13.64 4.83 -18.94
CA ASN A 91 -13.55 5.83 -20.03
C ASN A 91 -13.71 7.28 -19.55
N ASP A 92 -14.15 7.49 -18.32
CA ASP A 92 -14.32 8.77 -17.62
C ASP A 92 -13.15 9.11 -16.68
N ALA A 93 -12.12 8.26 -16.60
CA ALA A 93 -10.98 8.50 -15.71
C ALA A 93 -10.18 9.74 -16.13
N ALA A 94 -9.80 10.55 -15.14
CA ALA A 94 -9.01 11.76 -15.34
C ALA A 94 -7.48 11.51 -15.45
N PHE A 95 -7.05 10.24 -15.45
CA PHE A 95 -5.64 9.85 -15.53
C PHE A 95 -5.33 9.01 -16.76
N GLY A 96 -4.05 8.99 -17.13
CA GLY A 96 -3.54 8.17 -18.23
C GLY A 96 -3.30 6.71 -17.80
N PHE A 97 -3.37 5.79 -18.77
CA PHE A 97 -3.13 4.35 -18.56
C PHE A 97 -1.89 3.90 -19.32
N ALA A 98 -1.11 3.05 -18.68
CA ALA A 98 0.01 2.33 -19.29
C ALA A 98 0.21 0.98 -18.60
N SER A 99 1.04 0.11 -19.18
CA SER A 99 1.48 -1.12 -18.53
C SER A 99 2.98 -1.06 -18.22
N LEU A 100 3.45 -1.88 -17.26
CA LEU A 100 4.88 -1.99 -16.93
C LEU A 100 5.70 -2.45 -18.15
N SER A 101 5.12 -3.30 -19.02
CA SER A 101 5.77 -3.84 -20.20
C SER A 101 5.75 -2.91 -21.43
N ASP A 102 5.03 -1.79 -21.37
CA ASP A 102 5.01 -0.84 -22.49
C ASP A 102 6.40 -0.33 -22.81
N ARG A 103 6.66 -0.11 -24.10
CA ARG A 103 7.95 0.45 -24.54
C ARG A 103 8.18 1.86 -23.99
N LYS A 104 7.12 2.65 -23.88
CA LYS A 104 7.14 4.03 -23.38
C LYS A 104 5.96 4.22 -22.40
N PRO A 105 6.07 3.72 -21.17
CA PRO A 105 4.97 3.78 -20.21
C PRO A 105 4.76 5.17 -19.60
N VAL A 106 5.75 6.06 -19.73
CA VAL A 106 5.74 7.43 -19.17
C VAL A 106 6.01 8.43 -20.27
N GLU A 107 5.18 9.47 -20.33
CA GLU A 107 5.36 10.63 -21.20
C GLU A 107 6.11 11.76 -20.44
N LYS A 108 6.64 12.74 -21.20
CA LYS A 108 7.36 13.87 -20.57
C LYS A 108 6.45 14.77 -19.74
N GLU A 109 5.21 14.83 -20.15
CA GLU A 109 4.17 15.67 -19.55
C GLU A 109 3.53 15.06 -18.30
N ASP A 110 3.79 13.78 -17.99
CA ASP A 110 3.26 13.15 -16.79
C ASP A 110 3.88 13.81 -15.54
N GLU A 111 3.04 14.32 -14.65
CA GLU A 111 3.44 15.05 -13.43
C GLU A 111 3.65 14.09 -12.27
N ILE A 112 2.78 13.09 -12.12
CA ILE A 112 2.87 12.04 -11.09
C ILE A 112 2.64 10.68 -11.75
N VAL A 113 3.44 9.71 -11.39
CA VAL A 113 3.28 8.32 -11.84
C VAL A 113 2.94 7.42 -10.67
N VAL A 114 1.88 6.63 -10.83
CA VAL A 114 1.44 5.62 -9.87
C VAL A 114 1.61 4.24 -10.49
N MET A 115 2.49 3.41 -9.94
CA MET A 115 2.57 1.99 -10.27
C MET A 115 1.62 1.21 -9.38
N VAL A 116 0.63 0.57 -9.99
CA VAL A 116 -0.37 -0.24 -9.30
C VAL A 116 0.08 -1.69 -9.25
N LEU A 117 0.28 -2.23 -8.05
CA LEU A 117 0.65 -3.63 -7.81
C LEU A 117 1.89 -4.12 -8.59
N PRO A 118 3.00 -3.39 -8.63
CA PRO A 118 4.18 -3.90 -9.29
C PRO A 118 4.68 -5.17 -8.60
N ASP A 119 4.93 -6.22 -9.38
CA ASP A 119 5.35 -7.53 -8.91
C ASP A 119 6.85 -7.76 -9.08
N TYR A 120 7.43 -8.70 -8.32
CA TYR A 120 8.85 -9.05 -8.37
C TYR A 120 9.30 -9.58 -9.74
N GLN A 121 8.41 -10.21 -10.50
CA GLN A 121 8.69 -10.67 -11.86
C GLN A 121 8.92 -9.52 -12.84
N MET A 122 8.38 -8.33 -12.52
CA MET A 122 8.46 -7.12 -13.33
C MET A 122 9.52 -6.12 -12.84
N LEU A 123 10.42 -6.53 -11.95
CA LEU A 123 11.38 -5.65 -11.28
C LEU A 123 12.22 -4.82 -12.25
N GLU A 124 12.69 -5.40 -13.35
CA GLU A 124 13.49 -4.69 -14.35
C GLU A 124 12.74 -3.52 -14.98
N TYR A 125 11.45 -3.70 -15.25
CA TYR A 125 10.59 -2.62 -15.76
C TYR A 125 10.37 -1.54 -14.70
N VAL A 126 10.16 -1.94 -13.45
CA VAL A 126 9.98 -1.00 -12.32
C VAL A 126 11.24 -0.14 -12.14
N GLU A 127 12.43 -0.75 -12.12
CA GLU A 127 13.70 -0.03 -12.00
C GLU A 127 13.95 0.91 -13.21
N ARG A 128 13.66 0.46 -14.43
CA ARG A 128 13.75 1.29 -15.64
C ARG A 128 12.87 2.53 -15.56
N ILE A 129 11.60 2.36 -15.19
CA ILE A 129 10.65 3.47 -15.08
C ILE A 129 11.08 4.42 -13.96
N ALA A 130 11.48 3.89 -12.80
CA ALA A 130 11.98 4.69 -11.70
C ALA A 130 13.23 5.49 -12.07
N SER A 131 14.12 4.94 -12.89
CA SER A 131 15.28 5.65 -13.43
C SER A 131 14.84 6.79 -14.36
N THR A 132 13.93 6.50 -15.31
CA THR A 132 13.40 7.52 -16.24
C THR A 132 12.74 8.71 -15.52
N LEU A 133 12.07 8.44 -14.38
CA LEU A 133 11.43 9.48 -13.59
C LEU A 133 12.40 10.26 -12.69
N ALA A 134 13.63 9.77 -12.53
CA ALA A 134 14.69 10.48 -11.82
C ALA A 134 15.45 11.49 -12.70
N ASP A 135 15.24 11.44 -14.02
CA ASP A 135 15.86 12.37 -14.98
C ASP A 135 15.22 13.77 -14.83
N ASP A 136 15.91 14.78 -15.37
CA ASP A 136 15.56 16.19 -15.23
C ASP A 136 14.39 16.60 -16.18
N PRO A 137 13.30 17.16 -15.66
CA PRO A 137 12.98 17.36 -14.25
C PRO A 137 12.53 16.04 -13.59
N PRO A 138 12.95 15.76 -12.35
CA PRO A 138 12.52 14.57 -11.62
C PRO A 138 11.02 14.65 -11.33
N ARG A 139 10.36 13.48 -11.39
CA ARG A 139 8.91 13.37 -11.23
C ARG A 139 8.56 12.34 -10.15
N PRO A 140 7.53 12.62 -9.32
CA PRO A 140 7.11 11.72 -8.28
C PRO A 140 6.67 10.35 -8.80
N LEU A 141 7.14 9.29 -8.12
CA LEU A 141 6.74 7.92 -8.32
C LEU A 141 6.14 7.36 -7.04
N ILE A 142 4.93 6.87 -7.12
CA ILE A 142 4.23 6.20 -6.03
C ILE A 142 4.02 4.73 -6.42
N MET A 143 4.50 3.80 -5.62
CA MET A 143 4.17 2.38 -5.74
C MET A 143 3.01 2.05 -4.81
N TRP A 144 1.88 1.66 -5.37
CA TRP A 144 0.70 1.27 -4.63
C TRP A 144 0.63 -0.25 -4.51
N ASN A 145 0.69 -0.77 -3.28
CA ASN A 145 0.73 -2.19 -2.93
C ASN A 145 1.78 -3.01 -3.70
N PRO A 146 3.06 -2.59 -3.69
CA PRO A 146 4.11 -3.32 -4.41
C PRO A 146 4.34 -4.71 -3.81
N ARG A 147 4.57 -5.70 -4.68
CA ARG A 147 4.91 -7.09 -4.37
C ARG A 147 6.30 -7.46 -4.90
N LEU A 148 7.25 -6.57 -4.71
CA LEU A 148 8.61 -6.69 -5.26
C LEU A 148 9.49 -7.70 -4.54
N ILE A 149 9.04 -8.26 -3.42
CA ILE A 149 9.75 -9.28 -2.64
C ILE A 149 8.80 -10.46 -2.50
N SER A 150 9.18 -11.61 -3.07
CA SER A 150 8.50 -12.87 -2.82
C SER A 150 8.94 -13.43 -1.47
N GLU A 151 8.01 -13.92 -0.66
CA GLU A 151 8.29 -14.61 0.60
C GLU A 151 9.11 -15.89 0.38
N GLU A 152 8.88 -16.58 -0.74
CA GLU A 152 9.60 -17.81 -1.11
C GLU A 152 11.08 -17.56 -1.49
N VAL A 153 11.44 -16.36 -1.92
CA VAL A 153 12.79 -16.00 -2.38
C VAL A 153 13.49 -15.02 -1.41
N GLY A 154 12.97 -14.89 -0.20
CA GLY A 154 13.27 -13.79 0.75
C GLY A 154 14.72 -13.63 1.23
N ILE A 155 15.67 -14.56 0.93
CA ILE A 155 17.01 -14.57 1.54
C ILE A 155 18.14 -14.45 0.49
N GLY A 156 17.83 -14.36 -0.79
CA GLY A 156 18.86 -14.31 -1.86
C GLY A 156 19.63 -12.98 -1.91
N PHE A 157 20.82 -13.03 -2.52
CA PHE A 157 21.68 -11.86 -2.77
C PHE A 157 20.93 -10.73 -3.51
N ASN A 158 20.09 -11.08 -4.47
CA ASN A 158 19.29 -10.13 -5.26
C ASN A 158 18.26 -9.39 -4.40
N VAL A 159 17.61 -10.05 -3.45
CA VAL A 159 16.64 -9.42 -2.54
C VAL A 159 17.34 -8.43 -1.60
N ARG A 160 18.53 -8.78 -1.10
CA ARG A 160 19.33 -7.85 -0.28
C ARG A 160 19.78 -6.64 -1.09
N LYS A 161 20.17 -6.82 -2.35
CA LYS A 161 20.53 -5.74 -3.28
C LYS A 161 19.33 -4.85 -3.55
N LEU A 162 18.15 -5.43 -3.86
CA LEU A 162 16.91 -4.72 -4.08
C LEU A 162 16.51 -3.85 -2.86
N ARG A 163 16.50 -4.44 -1.66
CA ARG A 163 16.20 -3.71 -0.41
C ARG A 163 17.18 -2.57 -0.17
N ARG A 164 18.49 -2.83 -0.34
CA ARG A 164 19.55 -1.89 0.02
C ARG A 164 19.67 -0.71 -0.94
N TYR A 165 19.51 -0.94 -2.25
CA TYR A 165 19.80 0.07 -3.25
C TYR A 165 18.56 0.66 -3.89
N PHE A 166 17.49 -0.09 -4.03
CA PHE A 166 16.27 0.38 -4.67
C PHE A 166 15.18 0.75 -3.67
N LEU A 167 14.69 -0.19 -2.87
CA LEU A 167 13.56 0.08 -1.95
C LEU A 167 13.91 1.11 -0.86
N ARG A 168 15.18 1.18 -0.46
CA ARG A 168 15.63 2.20 0.51
C ARG A 168 15.52 3.64 -0.02
N SER A 169 15.44 3.83 -1.34
CA SER A 169 15.23 5.15 -1.94
C SER A 169 13.79 5.64 -1.84
N PHE A 170 12.88 4.79 -1.41
CA PHE A 170 11.47 5.10 -1.25
C PHE A 170 11.11 5.35 0.22
N THR A 171 10.18 6.27 0.42
CA THR A 171 9.56 6.50 1.72
C THR A 171 8.23 5.76 1.77
N THR A 172 8.02 4.89 2.75
CA THR A 172 6.70 4.33 3.01
C THR A 172 5.82 5.43 3.61
N VAL A 173 4.94 6.01 2.82
CA VAL A 173 4.07 7.11 3.23
C VAL A 173 2.80 6.63 3.93
N TYR A 174 2.38 5.41 3.61
CA TYR A 174 1.25 4.76 4.26
C TYR A 174 1.51 3.26 4.36
N SER A 175 1.26 2.70 5.53
CA SER A 175 1.32 1.26 5.75
C SER A 175 0.27 0.85 6.77
N MET A 176 -0.53 -0.15 6.43
CA MET A 176 -1.50 -0.77 7.31
C MET A 176 -1.28 -2.28 7.29
N LYS A 177 -0.69 -2.79 8.36
CA LYS A 177 -0.43 -4.22 8.57
C LYS A 177 -1.16 -4.69 9.82
N PRO A 178 -2.30 -5.37 9.67
CA PRO A 178 -2.96 -6.00 10.82
C PRO A 178 -2.12 -7.15 11.36
N LEU A 179 -2.16 -7.33 12.68
CA LEU A 179 -1.56 -8.44 13.40
C LEU A 179 -2.67 -9.19 14.17
N PRO A 180 -2.46 -10.42 14.62
CA PRO A 180 -3.47 -11.18 15.37
C PRO A 180 -4.03 -10.44 16.58
N THR A 181 -3.18 -9.68 17.30
CA THR A 181 -3.49 -8.98 18.55
C THR A 181 -3.26 -7.47 18.46
N GLY A 182 -3.19 -6.90 17.25
CA GLY A 182 -2.95 -5.48 17.08
C GLY A 182 -2.73 -5.06 15.64
N ALA A 183 -1.93 -4.02 15.43
CA ALA A 183 -1.58 -3.55 14.08
C ALA A 183 -0.28 -2.74 14.08
N VAL A 184 0.43 -2.77 12.96
CA VAL A 184 1.47 -1.80 12.62
C VAL A 184 0.90 -0.83 11.61
N PHE A 185 1.07 0.46 11.87
CA PHE A 185 0.47 1.51 11.08
C PHE A 185 1.43 2.67 10.83
N ARG A 186 1.36 3.24 9.64
CA ARG A 186 1.98 4.52 9.30
C ARG A 186 1.05 5.34 8.43
N CYS A 187 0.99 6.63 8.69
CA CYS A 187 0.36 7.63 7.84
C CYS A 187 1.22 8.89 7.86
N TYR A 188 1.83 9.24 6.72
CA TYR A 188 2.69 10.42 6.58
C TYR A 188 1.89 11.71 6.87
N PRO A 189 2.47 12.70 7.57
CA PRO A 189 3.85 12.81 8.03
C PRO A 189 4.14 12.11 9.38
N GLY A 190 3.18 11.37 9.96
CA GLY A 190 3.32 10.73 11.26
C GLY A 190 4.41 9.65 11.31
N LEU A 191 4.71 9.21 12.52
CA LEU A 191 5.65 8.11 12.80
C LEU A 191 5.02 6.75 12.54
N TRP A 192 5.84 5.70 12.56
CA TRP A 192 5.36 4.33 12.67
C TRP A 192 4.75 4.12 14.05
N LYS A 193 3.60 3.45 14.08
CA LYS A 193 2.82 3.17 15.28
C LYS A 193 2.57 1.68 15.40
N VAL A 194 2.79 1.15 16.58
CA VAL A 194 2.41 -0.22 16.94
C VAL A 194 1.25 -0.13 17.91
N PHE A 195 0.15 -0.77 17.57
CA PHE A 195 -1.07 -0.78 18.36
C PHE A 195 -1.35 -2.18 18.90
N PHE A 196 -1.87 -2.26 20.11
CA PHE A 196 -2.45 -3.46 20.71
C PHE A 196 -3.98 -3.41 20.62
N ASP A 197 -4.61 -4.57 20.46
CA ASP A 197 -6.03 -4.74 20.71
C ASP A 197 -6.32 -4.48 22.19
N ASP A 198 -7.33 -3.64 22.50
CA ASP A 198 -7.81 -3.47 23.87
C ASP A 198 -8.64 -4.71 24.26
N LYS A 199 -8.11 -5.53 25.20
CA LYS A 199 -8.77 -6.75 25.64
C LYS A 199 -10.11 -6.50 26.35
N ASP A 200 -10.25 -5.32 26.99
CA ASP A 200 -11.43 -4.96 27.79
C ASP A 200 -12.52 -4.25 26.95
N ARG A 201 -12.13 -3.63 25.84
CA ARG A 201 -13.04 -2.83 25.01
C ARG A 201 -12.93 -3.20 23.54
N PRO A 202 -13.85 -4.01 23.00
CA PRO A 202 -13.87 -4.37 21.58
C PRO A 202 -13.84 -3.12 20.67
N ASN A 203 -13.08 -3.19 19.58
CA ASN A 203 -12.91 -2.11 18.60
C ASN A 203 -12.13 -0.88 19.10
N ARG A 204 -11.38 -1.01 20.17
CA ARG A 204 -10.41 -0.02 20.63
C ARG A 204 -8.99 -0.58 20.48
N TYR A 205 -8.09 0.32 20.09
CA TYR A 205 -6.66 0.03 20.02
C TYR A 205 -5.91 0.94 20.96
N ILE A 206 -4.90 0.39 21.60
CA ILE A 206 -4.02 1.11 22.52
C ILE A 206 -2.69 1.31 21.79
N LEU A 207 -2.22 2.55 21.73
CA LEU A 207 -0.91 2.85 21.18
C LEU A 207 0.16 2.28 22.12
N GLY A 208 0.91 1.29 21.61
CA GLY A 208 1.99 0.67 22.36
C GLY A 208 3.32 1.40 22.17
N LYS A 209 3.67 1.72 20.93
CA LYS A 209 4.95 2.37 20.63
C LYS A 209 4.87 3.23 19.38
N GLU A 210 5.59 4.36 19.38
CA GLU A 210 5.89 5.15 18.18
C GLU A 210 7.39 5.04 17.85
N MET A 211 7.69 4.93 16.54
CA MET A 211 9.06 4.72 16.05
C MET A 211 9.31 5.56 14.80
N ILE A 212 10.54 6.06 14.64
CA ILE A 212 10.96 6.79 13.44
C ILE A 212 11.14 5.81 12.26
N SER A 213 11.78 4.65 12.53
CA SER A 213 12.00 3.58 11.58
C SER A 213 10.86 2.58 11.58
N ARG A 214 10.71 1.84 10.48
CA ARG A 214 9.78 0.71 10.40
C ARG A 214 10.14 -0.34 11.45
N PRO A 215 9.18 -0.78 12.27
CA PRO A 215 9.40 -1.91 13.19
C PRO A 215 9.77 -3.16 12.40
N ASP A 216 10.84 -3.83 12.81
CA ASP A 216 11.19 -5.14 12.29
C ASP A 216 10.54 -6.27 13.11
N SER A 217 10.84 -7.53 12.77
CA SER A 217 10.24 -8.67 13.47
C SER A 217 10.66 -8.74 14.93
N GLU A 218 11.92 -8.41 15.24
CA GLU A 218 12.44 -8.40 16.62
C GLU A 218 11.79 -7.28 17.45
N ASP A 219 11.62 -6.10 16.86
CA ASP A 219 10.88 -4.99 17.49
C ASP A 219 9.44 -5.41 17.82
N ILE A 220 8.75 -6.06 16.86
CA ILE A 220 7.37 -6.51 17.03
C ILE A 220 7.29 -7.58 18.13
N GLU A 221 8.14 -8.60 18.09
CA GLU A 221 8.20 -9.64 19.11
C GLU A 221 8.49 -9.06 20.51
N MET A 222 9.43 -8.12 20.61
CA MET A 222 9.75 -7.46 21.87
C MET A 222 8.56 -6.65 22.42
N ILE A 223 7.86 -5.92 21.53
CA ILE A 223 6.73 -5.07 21.92
C ILE A 223 5.54 -5.93 22.37
N PHE A 224 5.24 -7.03 21.67
CA PHE A 224 4.13 -7.92 21.99
C PHE A 224 4.49 -8.93 23.08
N GLY A 225 5.72 -9.41 23.14
CA GLY A 225 6.20 -10.39 24.14
C GLY A 225 6.28 -9.85 25.57
N GLN A 226 6.32 -8.53 25.76
CA GLN A 226 6.24 -7.91 27.09
C GLN A 226 4.84 -7.97 27.73
N GLY A 227 3.82 -8.44 26.98
CA GLY A 227 2.42 -8.49 27.39
C GLY A 227 1.84 -9.88 27.64
N GLU A 228 2.58 -10.96 27.44
CA GLU A 228 2.06 -12.32 27.59
C GLU A 228 2.81 -13.10 28.68
N ASP A 229 2.14 -13.27 29.83
CA ASP A 229 2.36 -14.42 30.69
C ASP A 229 1.83 -15.68 29.98
N ASN A 230 2.74 -16.61 29.72
CA ASN A 230 2.59 -18.01 29.37
C ASN A 230 1.16 -18.54 29.12
N SER A 231 0.78 -18.73 27.87
CA SER A 231 -0.14 -19.80 27.47
C SER A 231 0.49 -20.59 26.33
N GLU A 232 0.94 -21.78 26.65
CA GLU A 232 1.40 -22.83 25.73
C GLU A 232 0.21 -23.37 24.93
N GLU A 233 -0.08 -22.79 23.77
CA GLU A 233 -0.74 -23.45 22.64
C GLU A 233 -0.58 -22.54 21.43
N GLY A 234 0.28 -22.94 20.48
CA GLY A 234 0.45 -22.25 19.22
C GLY A 234 -0.87 -22.24 18.42
N PRO A 235 -1.36 -21.07 17.97
CA PRO A 235 -2.59 -21.00 17.19
C PRO A 235 -2.40 -21.72 15.85
N SER A 236 -3.42 -22.51 15.44
CA SER A 236 -3.43 -23.09 14.10
C SER A 236 -3.50 -21.99 13.04
N LEU A 237 -2.87 -22.17 11.88
CA LEU A 237 -2.84 -21.20 10.76
C LEU A 237 -4.24 -20.66 10.39
N ILE A 238 -5.28 -21.47 10.55
CA ILE A 238 -6.68 -21.09 10.29
C ILE A 238 -7.19 -20.10 11.34
N ASN A 239 -6.84 -20.29 12.61
CA ASN A 239 -7.24 -19.38 13.70
C ASN A 239 -6.50 -18.05 13.61
N GLU A 240 -5.27 -18.06 13.14
CA GLU A 240 -4.48 -16.84 12.85
C GLU A 240 -5.11 -16.00 11.74
N ALA A 241 -5.47 -16.61 10.61
CA ALA A 241 -6.12 -15.91 9.50
C ALA A 241 -7.46 -15.28 9.92
N VAL A 242 -8.32 -16.02 10.63
CA VAL A 242 -9.61 -15.51 11.14
C VAL A 242 -9.39 -14.39 12.17
N GLY A 243 -8.37 -14.48 13.01
CA GLY A 243 -7.96 -13.44 13.96
C GLY A 243 -7.56 -12.15 13.24
N ILE A 244 -6.73 -12.25 12.21
CA ILE A 244 -6.28 -11.12 11.39
C ILE A 244 -7.45 -10.43 10.69
N PHE A 245 -8.42 -11.18 10.12
CA PHE A 245 -9.61 -10.60 9.48
C PHE A 245 -10.48 -9.80 10.46
N LYS A 246 -10.70 -10.32 11.66
CA LYS A 246 -11.47 -9.63 12.70
C LYS A 246 -10.74 -8.37 13.20
N SER A 247 -9.44 -8.46 13.38
CA SER A 247 -8.59 -7.34 13.79
C SER A 247 -8.60 -6.24 12.72
N LEU A 248 -8.50 -6.59 11.44
CA LEU A 248 -8.49 -5.65 10.33
C LEU A 248 -9.74 -4.76 10.29
N ASN A 249 -10.94 -5.36 10.26
CA ASN A 249 -12.19 -4.59 10.20
C ASN A 249 -12.34 -3.65 11.39
N ARG A 250 -11.87 -4.07 12.56
CA ARG A 250 -11.86 -3.24 13.77
C ARG A 250 -10.85 -2.10 13.64
N PHE A 251 -9.65 -2.38 13.13
CA PHE A 251 -8.60 -1.38 12.97
C PHE A 251 -8.97 -0.33 11.92
N MET A 252 -9.53 -0.72 10.77
CA MET A 252 -10.02 0.23 9.78
C MET A 252 -11.05 1.19 10.34
N LYS A 253 -11.99 0.70 11.16
CA LYS A 253 -12.96 1.56 11.85
C LYS A 253 -12.33 2.50 12.88
N PHE A 254 -11.22 2.12 13.45
CA PHE A 254 -10.48 2.93 14.42
C PHE A 254 -9.74 4.08 13.73
N ILE A 255 -9.08 3.83 12.59
CA ILE A 255 -8.31 4.85 11.85
C ILE A 255 -9.18 5.78 11.00
N SER A 256 -10.43 5.39 10.70
CA SER A 256 -11.39 6.19 9.91
C SER A 256 -12.20 7.20 10.75
N LYS A 257 -11.90 7.32 12.03
CA LYS A 257 -12.49 8.30 12.95
C LYS A 257 -11.59 9.51 13.12
#